data_0602ca8f49fdeb553050d682f4abede7
#
_entry.id   0602ca8f49fdeb553050d682f4abede7
#
_cell.length_a   1.000
_cell.length_b   1.000
_cell.length_c   1.000
_cell.angle_alpha   90.00
_cell.angle_beta   90.00
_cell.angle_gamma   90.00
#
_symmetry.space_group_name_H-M   'P 1'
#
loop_
_entity.id
_entity.type
_entity.pdbx_description
1 polymer ?
#
loop_
_entity_poly.entity_id
_entity_poly.type
_entity_poly.pdbx_seq_one_letter_code
_entity_poly.pdbx_strand_id
1 'polypeptide(L)'
;MSTLWVGTSWKMNKTLAEGREWASGLRDHLAGAAPEGVQPFVIPSFTATAAVREVLGEDSPVLLGVQNAHWEDAGAWTGEVSVPQAKDAGAQIVEIGHSERREHFGETIETTRLKVAATLHHGLIPLLCTGESAEVKDSGGTSEFILDQAHGALEGLDEQQLSRVVIAYEPIWAIGEQGRPATVEELIEPFAALGEQYTGKVAGLLYGGSVNLDNAAELLGIEHVTGLFVGRTAWQLGGYLELLRIAQDHLAA
;
A
#
# COMPACT_ATOMS: atom_id res chain seq x y z
N MET A 1 9.25 -5.19 -18.62
CA MET A 1 9.22 -3.86 -17.97
C MET A 1 8.64 -4.07 -16.58
N SER A 2 9.20 -3.42 -15.56
CA SER A 2 8.66 -3.50 -14.20
C SER A 2 7.33 -2.75 -14.14
N THR A 3 6.32 -3.31 -13.50
CA THR A 3 5.03 -2.67 -13.27
C THR A 3 5.16 -1.62 -12.17
N LEU A 4 4.72 -0.39 -12.41
CA LEU A 4 4.58 0.63 -11.36
C LEU A 4 3.25 0.45 -10.60
N TRP A 5 3.31 0.48 -9.28
CA TRP A 5 2.14 0.40 -8.43
C TRP A 5 1.68 1.80 -8.01
N VAL A 6 0.43 2.13 -8.23
CA VAL A 6 -0.13 3.41 -7.76
C VAL A 6 -1.43 3.13 -7.03
N GLY A 7 -1.45 3.40 -5.74
CA GLY A 7 -2.61 3.10 -4.94
C GLY A 7 -2.90 4.06 -3.82
N THR A 8 -4.06 3.89 -3.22
CA THR A 8 -4.54 4.71 -2.12
C THR A 8 -5.25 3.88 -1.06
N SER A 9 -4.98 4.20 0.22
CA SER A 9 -5.81 3.80 1.34
C SER A 9 -6.64 5.01 1.80
N TRP A 10 -7.95 4.81 1.92
CA TRP A 10 -8.83 5.90 2.35
C TRP A 10 -8.79 6.15 3.85
N LYS A 11 -8.13 5.28 4.59
CA LYS A 11 -8.16 5.30 6.06
C LYS A 11 -9.61 5.35 6.56
N MET A 12 -9.89 6.07 7.62
CA MET A 12 -11.25 6.21 8.16
C MET A 12 -11.99 7.39 7.49
N ASN A 13 -12.05 7.35 6.16
CA ASN A 13 -12.75 8.36 5.36
C ASN A 13 -13.71 7.69 4.38
N LYS A 14 -14.60 8.50 3.80
CA LYS A 14 -15.63 8.15 2.83
C LYS A 14 -16.76 7.28 3.38
N THR A 15 -17.95 7.82 3.25
CA THR A 15 -19.19 7.06 3.38
C THR A 15 -19.36 6.07 2.22
N LEU A 16 -20.30 5.16 2.35
CA LEU A 16 -20.61 4.20 1.29
C LEU A 16 -20.98 4.89 -0.04
N ALA A 17 -21.73 6.02 0.00
CA ALA A 17 -22.12 6.78 -1.18
C ALA A 17 -20.88 7.42 -1.85
N GLU A 18 -20.04 8.08 -1.10
CA GLU A 18 -18.79 8.70 -1.60
C GLU A 18 -17.82 7.65 -2.16
N GLY A 19 -17.74 6.46 -1.53
CA GLY A 19 -16.95 5.35 -2.04
C GLY A 19 -17.44 4.82 -3.38
N ARG A 20 -18.75 4.68 -3.56
CA ARG A 20 -19.37 4.29 -4.84
C ARG A 20 -19.15 5.35 -5.92
N GLU A 21 -19.30 6.63 -5.58
CA GLU A 21 -19.07 7.73 -6.52
C GLU A 21 -17.63 7.76 -7.01
N TRP A 22 -16.66 7.65 -6.10
CA TRP A 22 -15.24 7.62 -6.43
C TRP A 22 -14.90 6.41 -7.32
N ALA A 23 -15.41 5.22 -6.98
CA ALA A 23 -15.18 3.99 -7.74
C ALA A 23 -15.84 4.04 -9.13
N SER A 24 -17.04 4.64 -9.24
CA SER A 24 -17.73 4.80 -10.52
C SER A 24 -16.94 5.71 -11.46
N GLY A 25 -16.46 6.85 -10.96
CA GLY A 25 -15.64 7.76 -11.76
C GLY A 25 -14.30 7.12 -12.20
N LEU A 26 -13.66 6.31 -11.34
CA LEU A 26 -12.46 5.57 -11.72
C LEU A 26 -12.75 4.53 -12.79
N ARG A 27 -13.80 3.72 -12.63
CA ARG A 27 -14.23 2.73 -13.62
C ARG A 27 -14.49 3.39 -14.98
N ASP A 28 -15.24 4.49 -14.97
CA ASP A 28 -15.62 5.18 -16.20
C ASP A 28 -14.40 5.79 -16.91
N HIS A 29 -13.42 6.27 -16.17
CA HIS A 29 -12.15 6.75 -16.71
C HIS A 29 -11.33 5.62 -17.35
N LEU A 30 -11.23 4.46 -16.66
CA LEU A 30 -10.44 3.33 -17.12
C LEU A 30 -11.12 2.50 -18.21
N ALA A 31 -12.43 2.68 -18.45
CA ALA A 31 -13.16 2.03 -19.56
C ALA A 31 -12.61 2.43 -20.93
N GLY A 32 -11.93 3.56 -21.04
CA GLY A 32 -11.29 4.03 -22.28
C GLY A 32 -9.92 3.39 -22.55
N ALA A 33 -9.11 3.19 -21.52
CA ALA A 33 -7.82 2.49 -21.58
C ALA A 33 -7.30 2.24 -20.14
N ALA A 34 -7.00 1.00 -19.80
CA ALA A 34 -6.25 0.69 -18.59
C ALA A 34 -4.83 1.29 -18.70
N PRO A 35 -4.26 1.83 -17.61
CA PRO A 35 -2.93 2.43 -17.65
C PRO A 35 -1.87 1.35 -17.91
N GLU A 36 -1.26 1.37 -19.08
CA GLU A 36 -0.26 0.38 -19.48
C GLU A 36 0.98 0.51 -18.59
N GLY A 37 1.45 -0.63 -18.06
CA GLY A 37 2.61 -0.69 -17.16
C GLY A 37 2.36 -0.16 -15.75
N VAL A 38 1.15 0.30 -15.42
CA VAL A 38 0.78 0.77 -14.08
C VAL A 38 -0.29 -0.15 -13.49
N GLN A 39 -0.09 -0.60 -12.24
CA GLN A 39 -1.06 -1.36 -11.48
C GLN A 39 -1.80 -0.43 -10.49
N PRO A 40 -3.02 0.02 -10.83
CA PRO A 40 -3.83 0.79 -9.90
C PRO A 40 -4.40 -0.10 -8.79
N PHE A 41 -4.47 0.44 -7.56
CA PHE A 41 -5.17 -0.23 -6.46
C PHE A 41 -5.83 0.76 -5.50
N VAL A 42 -6.90 0.31 -4.85
CA VAL A 42 -7.64 1.10 -3.85
C VAL A 42 -7.97 0.26 -2.63
N ILE A 43 -7.77 0.85 -1.46
CA ILE A 43 -8.03 0.23 -0.16
C ILE A 43 -9.08 1.07 0.60
N PRO A 44 -10.39 0.79 0.40
CA PRO A 44 -11.47 1.43 1.12
C PRO A 44 -11.59 0.93 2.56
N SER A 45 -12.40 1.62 3.38
CA SER A 45 -12.84 1.07 4.66
C SER A 45 -13.63 -0.23 4.46
N PHE A 46 -13.63 -1.13 5.46
CA PHE A 46 -14.36 -2.41 5.38
C PHE A 46 -15.83 -2.24 4.99
N THR A 47 -16.47 -1.17 5.48
CA THR A 47 -17.89 -0.88 5.20
C THR A 47 -18.18 -0.57 3.73
N ALA A 48 -17.16 -0.23 2.95
CA ALA A 48 -17.30 0.13 1.54
C ALA A 48 -16.71 -0.93 0.58
N THR A 49 -15.92 -1.90 1.08
CA THR A 49 -15.16 -2.84 0.24
C THR A 49 -16.03 -3.57 -0.78
N ALA A 50 -17.06 -4.29 -0.35
CA ALA A 50 -17.94 -5.03 -1.27
C ALA A 50 -18.67 -4.12 -2.26
N ALA A 51 -19.10 -2.93 -1.80
CA ALA A 51 -19.78 -1.97 -2.67
C ALA A 51 -18.85 -1.35 -3.72
N VAL A 52 -17.58 -1.13 -3.38
CA VAL A 52 -16.56 -0.67 -4.34
C VAL A 52 -16.26 -1.77 -5.36
N ARG A 53 -16.17 -3.05 -4.95
CA ARG A 53 -16.02 -4.18 -5.87
C ARG A 53 -17.18 -4.27 -6.84
N GLU A 54 -18.42 -4.16 -6.34
CA GLU A 54 -19.64 -4.18 -7.17
C GLU A 54 -19.59 -3.10 -8.26
N VAL A 55 -19.14 -1.89 -7.92
CA VAL A 55 -19.04 -0.76 -8.85
C VAL A 55 -17.90 -0.93 -9.85
N LEU A 56 -16.73 -1.36 -9.40
CA LEU A 56 -15.57 -1.59 -10.29
C LEU A 56 -15.80 -2.74 -11.25
N GLY A 57 -16.54 -3.78 -10.83
CA GLY A 57 -16.72 -5.02 -11.58
C GLY A 57 -15.56 -6.02 -11.40
N GLU A 58 -15.83 -7.29 -11.70
CA GLU A 58 -14.86 -8.39 -11.51
C GLU A 58 -13.65 -8.28 -12.44
N ASP A 59 -13.86 -7.81 -13.67
CA ASP A 59 -12.82 -7.67 -14.71
C ASP A 59 -12.05 -6.33 -14.60
N SER A 60 -12.23 -5.59 -13.51
CA SER A 60 -11.54 -4.31 -13.32
C SER A 60 -10.02 -4.49 -13.26
N PRO A 61 -9.22 -3.65 -13.93
CA PRO A 61 -7.77 -3.65 -13.78
C PRO A 61 -7.32 -3.12 -12.41
N VAL A 62 -8.25 -2.55 -11.62
CA VAL A 62 -7.96 -2.00 -10.30
C VAL A 62 -8.00 -3.10 -9.26
N LEU A 63 -6.91 -3.32 -8.56
CA LEU A 63 -6.90 -4.21 -7.41
C LEU A 63 -7.62 -3.55 -6.22
N LEU A 64 -8.51 -4.31 -5.59
CA LEU A 64 -9.21 -3.88 -4.39
C LEU A 64 -8.51 -4.43 -3.16
N GLY A 65 -8.31 -3.60 -2.14
CA GLY A 65 -7.74 -4.03 -0.87
C GLY A 65 -8.65 -3.79 0.32
N VAL A 66 -8.19 -4.25 1.49
CA VAL A 66 -8.72 -3.96 2.82
C VAL A 66 -7.63 -3.40 3.72
N GLN A 67 -7.99 -2.55 4.68
CA GLN A 67 -7.07 -1.78 5.53
C GLN A 67 -6.44 -2.60 6.66
N ASN A 68 -6.83 -3.83 6.83
CA ASN A 68 -6.34 -4.79 7.83
C ASN A 68 -7.01 -6.15 7.59
N ALA A 69 -6.48 -7.22 8.20
CA ALA A 69 -7.19 -8.47 8.41
C ALA A 69 -6.64 -9.17 9.67
N HIS A 70 -7.47 -10.01 10.28
CA HIS A 70 -7.02 -10.93 11.32
C HIS A 70 -6.39 -12.18 10.70
N TRP A 71 -5.42 -12.78 11.37
CA TRP A 71 -4.71 -13.97 10.87
C TRP A 71 -5.46 -15.29 11.07
N GLU A 72 -6.46 -15.32 11.97
CA GLU A 72 -7.34 -16.48 12.14
C GLU A 72 -8.47 -16.42 11.12
N ASP A 73 -8.80 -17.57 10.53
CA ASP A 73 -9.84 -17.66 9.49
C ASP A 73 -11.25 -17.42 10.06
N ALA A 74 -11.46 -17.80 11.31
CA ALA A 74 -12.74 -17.66 12.02
C ALA A 74 -12.52 -17.76 13.54
N GLY A 75 -13.52 -17.42 14.32
CA GLY A 75 -13.46 -17.62 15.76
C GLY A 75 -14.10 -16.51 16.59
N ALA A 76 -13.79 -16.50 17.90
CA ALA A 76 -14.33 -15.55 18.85
C ALA A 76 -13.53 -14.22 18.86
N TRP A 77 -13.49 -13.55 17.70
CA TRP A 77 -12.76 -12.32 17.45
C TRP A 77 -13.72 -11.18 17.10
N THR A 78 -14.62 -10.85 18.02
CA THR A 78 -15.67 -9.85 17.79
C THR A 78 -15.08 -8.51 17.34
N GLY A 79 -15.48 -8.04 16.14
CA GLY A 79 -15.02 -6.79 15.55
C GLY A 79 -13.86 -6.94 14.54
N GLU A 80 -13.22 -8.11 14.48
CA GLU A 80 -12.19 -8.40 13.47
C GLU A 80 -12.81 -8.89 12.15
N VAL A 81 -12.04 -8.72 11.08
CA VAL A 81 -12.34 -9.25 9.74
C VAL A 81 -11.23 -10.21 9.35
N SER A 82 -11.57 -11.45 9.03
CA SER A 82 -10.59 -12.44 8.58
C SER A 82 -10.20 -12.26 7.12
N VAL A 83 -9.05 -12.86 6.71
CA VAL A 83 -8.64 -12.86 5.30
C VAL A 83 -9.67 -13.54 4.39
N PRO A 84 -10.30 -14.69 4.75
CA PRO A 84 -11.40 -15.27 3.96
C PRO A 84 -12.59 -14.32 3.78
N GLN A 85 -13.01 -13.59 4.83
CA GLN A 85 -14.09 -12.61 4.74
C GLN A 85 -13.71 -11.42 3.83
N ALA A 86 -12.47 -10.92 3.93
CA ALA A 86 -11.97 -9.88 3.03
C ALA A 86 -11.98 -10.33 1.57
N LYS A 87 -11.54 -11.57 1.32
CA LYS A 87 -11.55 -12.19 -0.02
C LYS A 87 -12.96 -12.35 -0.58
N ASP A 88 -13.91 -12.81 0.23
CA ASP A 88 -15.33 -12.94 -0.14
C ASP A 88 -15.95 -11.58 -0.50
N ALA A 89 -15.54 -10.51 0.20
CA ALA A 89 -15.91 -9.13 -0.14
C ALA A 89 -15.21 -8.59 -1.41
N GLY A 90 -14.38 -9.39 -2.08
CA GLY A 90 -13.70 -9.07 -3.33
C GLY A 90 -12.32 -8.44 -3.17
N ALA A 91 -11.72 -8.46 -1.97
CA ALA A 91 -10.36 -7.97 -1.78
C ALA A 91 -9.31 -8.90 -2.42
N GLN A 92 -8.26 -8.29 -2.93
CA GLN A 92 -7.08 -8.92 -3.52
C GLN A 92 -5.80 -8.52 -2.78
N ILE A 93 -5.85 -7.42 -2.02
CA ILE A 93 -4.75 -6.86 -1.23
C ILE A 93 -5.19 -6.74 0.24
N VAL A 94 -4.26 -6.98 1.15
CA VAL A 94 -4.42 -6.67 2.58
C VAL A 94 -3.30 -5.73 3.00
N GLU A 95 -3.64 -4.52 3.45
CA GLU A 95 -2.73 -3.57 4.08
C GLU A 95 -2.39 -4.06 5.50
N ILE A 96 -1.10 -4.18 5.81
CA ILE A 96 -0.61 -4.80 7.04
C ILE A 96 0.49 -3.93 7.64
N GLY A 97 0.44 -3.71 8.95
CA GLY A 97 1.54 -3.05 9.66
C GLY A 97 1.60 -1.54 9.47
N HIS A 98 0.53 -0.89 8.97
CA HIS A 98 0.49 0.57 8.89
C HIS A 98 0.80 1.22 10.23
N SER A 99 1.54 2.35 10.23
CA SER A 99 2.02 3.01 11.44
C SER A 99 0.92 3.31 12.46
N GLU A 100 -0.25 3.78 12.01
CA GLU A 100 -1.41 4.04 12.88
C GLU A 100 -1.88 2.76 13.61
N ARG A 101 -1.77 1.59 12.97
CA ARG A 101 -2.14 0.32 13.61
C ARG A 101 -1.11 -0.14 14.63
N ARG A 102 0.16 0.10 14.35
CA ARG A 102 1.24 -0.16 15.32
C ARG A 102 1.10 0.74 16.54
N GLU A 103 0.82 2.01 16.33
CA GLU A 103 0.70 3.01 17.39
C GLU A 103 -0.56 2.87 18.23
N HIS A 104 -1.72 2.73 17.58
CA HIS A 104 -3.02 2.82 18.26
C HIS A 104 -3.68 1.48 18.57
N PHE A 105 -3.30 0.41 17.88
CA PHE A 105 -3.96 -0.90 17.98
C PHE A 105 -2.99 -2.04 18.38
N GLY A 106 -1.76 -1.71 18.78
CA GLY A 106 -0.80 -2.68 19.30
C GLY A 106 -0.30 -3.69 18.28
N GLU A 107 -0.31 -3.35 17.00
CA GLU A 107 0.22 -4.22 15.95
C GLU A 107 1.74 -4.31 16.04
N THR A 108 2.27 -5.52 16.14
CA THR A 108 3.71 -5.80 16.34
C THR A 108 4.30 -6.47 15.09
N ILE A 109 5.62 -6.64 15.05
CA ILE A 109 6.29 -7.42 14.00
C ILE A 109 5.72 -8.84 13.94
N GLU A 110 5.51 -9.49 15.10
CA GLU A 110 4.95 -10.85 15.14
C GLU A 110 3.52 -10.89 14.58
N THR A 111 2.65 -9.96 14.98
CA THR A 111 1.28 -9.94 14.43
C THR A 111 1.25 -9.60 12.95
N THR A 112 2.18 -8.76 12.46
CA THR A 112 2.32 -8.50 11.01
C THR A 112 2.78 -9.74 10.26
N ARG A 113 3.71 -10.52 10.82
CA ARG A 113 4.17 -11.81 10.26
C ARG A 113 3.01 -12.79 10.11
N LEU A 114 2.19 -12.96 11.15
CA LEU A 114 1.01 -13.82 11.11
C LEU A 114 0.01 -13.38 10.03
N LYS A 115 -0.23 -12.08 9.91
CA LYS A 115 -1.14 -11.53 8.89
C LYS A 115 -0.61 -11.70 7.46
N VAL A 116 0.70 -11.49 7.25
CA VAL A 116 1.35 -11.73 5.95
C VAL A 116 1.19 -13.19 5.55
N ALA A 117 1.49 -14.13 6.45
CA ALA A 117 1.35 -15.56 6.20
C ALA A 117 -0.09 -15.96 5.86
N ALA A 118 -1.07 -15.49 6.65
CA ALA A 118 -2.49 -15.75 6.39
C ALA A 118 -2.95 -15.16 5.05
N THR A 119 -2.52 -13.93 4.72
CA THR A 119 -2.84 -13.27 3.45
C THR A 119 -2.34 -14.07 2.25
N LEU A 120 -1.08 -14.53 2.29
CA LEU A 120 -0.50 -15.37 1.25
C LEU A 120 -1.16 -16.74 1.16
N HIS A 121 -1.50 -17.35 2.30
CA HIS A 121 -2.20 -18.64 2.37
C HIS A 121 -3.53 -18.60 1.61
N HIS A 122 -4.29 -17.53 1.76
CA HIS A 122 -5.57 -17.33 1.07
C HIS A 122 -5.44 -16.79 -0.36
N GLY A 123 -4.23 -16.61 -0.84
CA GLY A 123 -3.97 -16.20 -2.21
C GLY A 123 -4.12 -14.70 -2.46
N LEU A 124 -4.15 -13.86 -1.42
CA LEU A 124 -4.14 -12.40 -1.53
C LEU A 124 -2.71 -11.85 -1.52
N ILE A 125 -2.57 -10.58 -1.81
CA ILE A 125 -1.31 -9.83 -1.86
C ILE A 125 -1.13 -9.09 -0.52
N PRO A 126 -0.09 -9.38 0.28
CA PRO A 126 0.24 -8.53 1.41
C PRO A 126 0.85 -7.21 0.94
N LEU A 127 0.30 -6.08 1.38
CA LEU A 127 0.91 -4.76 1.32
C LEU A 127 1.45 -4.45 2.71
N LEU A 128 2.74 -4.72 2.91
CA LEU A 128 3.43 -4.54 4.18
C LEU A 128 3.93 -3.11 4.31
N CYS A 129 3.42 -2.38 5.31
CA CYS A 129 3.87 -1.03 5.65
C CYS A 129 5.03 -1.10 6.66
N THR A 130 6.10 -0.38 6.36
CA THR A 130 7.27 -0.18 7.21
C THR A 130 7.56 1.31 7.33
N GLY A 131 8.09 1.75 8.46
CA GLY A 131 8.46 3.15 8.63
C GLY A 131 8.89 3.47 10.05
N GLU A 132 9.76 4.42 10.19
CA GLU A 132 10.35 4.88 11.44
C GLU A 132 9.80 6.22 11.91
N SER A 133 9.93 6.46 13.20
CA SER A 133 9.64 7.75 13.83
C SER A 133 10.73 8.79 13.54
N ALA A 134 10.44 10.06 13.78
CA ALA A 134 11.42 11.14 13.70
C ALA A 134 12.62 10.89 14.65
N GLU A 135 12.37 10.32 15.83
CA GLU A 135 13.43 10.02 16.81
C GLU A 135 14.42 8.97 16.27
N VAL A 136 13.92 7.91 15.64
CA VAL A 136 14.75 6.87 15.00
C VAL A 136 15.55 7.48 13.85
N LYS A 137 14.91 8.29 12.99
CA LYS A 137 15.57 9.00 11.91
C LYS A 137 16.70 9.89 12.41
N ASP A 138 16.42 10.72 13.41
CA ASP A 138 17.40 11.68 13.95
C ASP A 138 18.60 10.97 14.63
N SER A 139 18.42 9.72 15.07
CA SER A 139 19.51 8.88 15.57
C SER A 139 20.32 8.18 14.46
N GLY A 140 19.91 8.29 13.21
CA GLY A 140 20.52 7.59 12.07
C GLY A 140 20.16 6.11 11.96
N GLY A 141 19.09 5.68 12.64
CA GLY A 141 18.67 4.27 12.70
C GLY A 141 17.63 3.85 11.66
N THR A 142 17.32 4.70 10.67
CA THR A 142 16.23 4.47 9.69
C THR A 142 16.36 3.12 8.99
N SER A 143 17.49 2.88 8.33
CA SER A 143 17.68 1.67 7.50
C SER A 143 17.59 0.38 8.30
N GLU A 144 18.22 0.33 9.48
CA GLU A 144 18.14 -0.82 10.40
C GLU A 144 16.71 -1.07 10.85
N PHE A 145 16.01 -0.02 11.28
CA PHE A 145 14.65 -0.11 11.81
C PHE A 145 13.64 -0.62 10.78
N ILE A 146 13.65 -0.09 9.54
CA ILE A 146 12.72 -0.51 8.50
C ILE A 146 13.04 -1.92 7.98
N LEU A 147 14.32 -2.31 7.94
CA LEU A 147 14.72 -3.66 7.61
C LEU A 147 14.30 -4.67 8.68
N ASP A 148 14.43 -4.33 9.95
CA ASP A 148 13.95 -5.19 11.05
C ASP A 148 12.44 -5.44 10.96
N GLN A 149 11.66 -4.39 10.68
CA GLN A 149 10.22 -4.53 10.45
C GLN A 149 9.91 -5.43 9.26
N ALA A 150 10.62 -5.24 8.13
CA ALA A 150 10.40 -6.03 6.93
C ALA A 150 10.87 -7.49 7.11
N HIS A 151 12.09 -7.71 7.59
CA HIS A 151 12.65 -9.04 7.82
C HIS A 151 11.78 -9.86 8.78
N GLY A 152 11.41 -9.28 9.93
CA GLY A 152 10.60 -9.98 10.91
C GLY A 152 9.19 -10.32 10.41
N ALA A 153 8.57 -9.43 9.62
CA ALA A 153 7.26 -9.70 9.03
C ALA A 153 7.29 -10.73 7.89
N LEU A 154 8.43 -10.87 7.20
CA LEU A 154 8.62 -11.75 6.03
C LEU A 154 9.40 -13.02 6.37
N GLU A 155 9.74 -13.23 7.66
CA GLU A 155 10.49 -14.39 8.11
C GLU A 155 9.81 -15.70 7.70
N GLY A 156 10.60 -16.63 7.14
CA GLY A 156 10.16 -17.98 6.75
C GLY A 156 9.43 -18.06 5.42
N LEU A 157 9.27 -16.95 4.68
CA LEU A 157 8.70 -16.97 3.34
C LEU A 157 9.72 -17.50 2.31
N ASP A 158 9.25 -18.32 1.38
CA ASP A 158 10.02 -18.73 0.21
C ASP A 158 10.01 -17.64 -0.90
N GLU A 159 10.81 -17.84 -1.96
CA GLU A 159 10.93 -16.90 -3.08
C GLU A 159 9.58 -16.67 -3.80
N GLN A 160 8.76 -17.71 -3.96
CA GLN A 160 7.45 -17.60 -4.60
C GLN A 160 6.48 -16.78 -3.74
N GLN A 161 6.53 -16.94 -2.43
CA GLN A 161 5.73 -16.16 -1.48
C GLN A 161 6.19 -14.70 -1.46
N LEU A 162 7.51 -14.45 -1.38
CA LEU A 162 8.08 -13.10 -1.43
C LEU A 162 7.70 -12.36 -2.70
N SER A 163 7.72 -13.02 -3.87
CA SER A 163 7.37 -12.40 -5.15
C SER A 163 5.94 -11.85 -5.24
N ARG A 164 5.11 -12.14 -4.24
CA ARG A 164 3.73 -11.65 -4.11
C ARG A 164 3.56 -10.55 -3.09
N VAL A 165 4.59 -10.21 -2.34
CA VAL A 165 4.54 -9.15 -1.32
C VAL A 165 4.83 -7.80 -1.96
N VAL A 166 4.10 -6.77 -1.55
CA VAL A 166 4.40 -5.36 -1.82
C VAL A 166 4.83 -4.73 -0.50
N ILE A 167 5.94 -4.00 -0.50
CA ILE A 167 6.41 -3.25 0.67
C ILE A 167 6.18 -1.77 0.43
N ALA A 168 5.53 -1.07 1.37
CA ALA A 168 5.37 0.37 1.39
C ALA A 168 6.24 0.97 2.49
N TYR A 169 7.22 1.78 2.12
CA TYR A 169 7.98 2.57 3.08
C TYR A 169 7.24 3.89 3.36
N GLU A 170 6.85 4.05 4.60
CA GLU A 170 6.01 5.14 5.09
C GLU A 170 6.69 5.83 6.29
N PRO A 171 7.69 6.71 6.08
CA PRO A 171 8.32 7.41 7.20
C PRO A 171 7.26 8.16 8.01
N ILE A 172 7.09 7.82 9.31
CA ILE A 172 5.99 8.32 10.16
C ILE A 172 6.03 9.84 10.26
N TRP A 173 7.24 10.41 10.31
CA TRP A 173 7.47 11.86 10.35
C TRP A 173 7.05 12.60 9.05
N ALA A 174 6.83 11.86 7.96
CA ALA A 174 6.39 12.41 6.67
C ALA A 174 4.90 12.14 6.37
N ILE A 175 4.12 11.62 7.34
CA ILE A 175 2.69 11.35 7.17
C ILE A 175 1.84 12.11 8.19
N GLY A 176 0.52 12.12 8.00
CA GLY A 176 -0.43 12.80 8.89
C GLY A 176 -0.52 14.32 8.65
N GLU A 177 -1.23 15.00 9.55
CA GLU A 177 -1.47 16.45 9.44
C GLU A 177 -0.23 17.29 9.74
N GLN A 178 0.66 16.79 10.58
CA GLN A 178 1.91 17.45 11.00
C GLN A 178 3.12 16.96 10.21
N GLY A 179 2.94 15.94 9.34
CA GLY A 179 4.00 15.40 8.52
C GLY A 179 4.42 16.38 7.42
N ARG A 180 5.72 16.54 7.22
CA ARG A 180 6.28 17.26 6.08
C ARG A 180 6.62 16.29 4.95
N PRO A 181 6.59 16.71 3.67
CA PRO A 181 7.16 15.89 2.60
C PRO A 181 8.63 15.59 2.88
N ALA A 182 9.04 14.34 2.65
CA ALA A 182 10.45 13.98 2.61
C ALA A 182 11.10 14.59 1.36
N THR A 183 12.38 14.95 1.44
CA THR A 183 13.17 15.28 0.25
C THR A 183 13.68 13.98 -0.40
N VAL A 184 14.09 14.05 -1.66
CA VAL A 184 14.68 12.90 -2.37
C VAL A 184 15.90 12.36 -1.63
N GLU A 185 16.77 13.26 -1.16
CA GLU A 185 18.01 12.91 -0.45
C GLU A 185 17.73 12.10 0.83
N GLU A 186 16.64 12.41 1.53
CA GLU A 186 16.23 11.68 2.74
C GLU A 186 15.71 10.27 2.44
N LEU A 187 15.35 9.98 1.19
CA LEU A 187 14.79 8.70 0.76
C LEU A 187 15.82 7.79 0.06
N ILE A 188 16.95 8.33 -0.41
CA ILE A 188 17.97 7.54 -1.13
C ILE A 188 18.47 6.38 -0.28
N GLU A 189 18.92 6.64 0.95
CA GLU A 189 19.48 5.61 1.83
C GLU A 189 18.45 4.53 2.23
N PRO A 190 17.22 4.88 2.71
CA PRO A 190 16.20 3.90 3.00
C PRO A 190 15.83 3.00 1.81
N PHE A 191 15.67 3.60 0.61
CA PHE A 191 15.35 2.81 -0.58
C PHE A 191 16.53 1.99 -1.08
N ALA A 192 17.77 2.45 -0.93
CA ALA A 192 18.94 1.63 -1.20
C ALA A 192 19.00 0.40 -0.28
N ALA A 193 18.76 0.59 1.03
CA ALA A 193 18.75 -0.51 2.00
C ALA A 193 17.64 -1.54 1.70
N LEU A 194 16.41 -1.08 1.43
CA LEU A 194 15.32 -1.96 1.03
C LEU A 194 15.58 -2.61 -0.34
N GLY A 195 16.15 -1.85 -1.28
CA GLY A 195 16.46 -2.32 -2.62
C GLY A 195 17.49 -3.44 -2.66
N GLU A 196 18.57 -3.33 -1.90
CA GLU A 196 19.59 -4.39 -1.77
C GLU A 196 18.99 -5.72 -1.28
N GLN A 197 18.01 -5.65 -0.40
CA GLN A 197 17.38 -6.83 0.18
C GLN A 197 16.25 -7.39 -0.69
N TYR A 198 15.43 -6.54 -1.32
CA TYR A 198 14.13 -6.92 -1.85
C TYR A 198 13.91 -6.68 -3.35
N THR A 199 14.72 -5.86 -4.04
CA THR A 199 14.58 -5.65 -5.50
C THR A 199 14.68 -6.98 -6.25
N GLY A 200 13.69 -7.25 -7.08
CA GLY A 200 13.57 -8.51 -7.84
C GLY A 200 13.07 -9.71 -7.03
N LYS A 201 12.87 -9.54 -5.72
CA LYS A 201 12.33 -10.60 -4.84
C LYS A 201 10.87 -10.34 -4.46
N VAL A 202 10.46 -9.08 -4.33
CA VAL A 202 9.09 -8.68 -4.01
C VAL A 202 8.40 -8.07 -5.23
N ALA A 203 7.05 -7.99 -5.18
CA ALA A 203 6.24 -7.45 -6.27
C ALA A 203 6.42 -5.93 -6.46
N GLY A 204 6.77 -5.21 -5.39
CA GLY A 204 7.00 -3.77 -5.46
C GLY A 204 7.55 -3.19 -4.15
N LEU A 205 8.30 -2.08 -4.30
CA LEU A 205 8.77 -1.19 -3.23
C LEU A 205 8.15 0.18 -3.44
N LEU A 206 7.21 0.57 -2.60
CA LEU A 206 6.43 1.79 -2.75
C LEU A 206 6.89 2.86 -1.76
N TYR A 207 6.78 4.12 -2.16
CA TYR A 207 6.84 5.23 -1.22
C TYR A 207 5.43 5.62 -0.78
N GLY A 208 5.20 5.64 0.53
CA GLY A 208 3.89 5.90 1.16
C GLY A 208 3.86 7.11 2.10
N GLY A 209 4.84 7.99 2.06
CA GLY A 209 4.81 9.25 2.82
C GLY A 209 3.92 10.32 2.19
N SER A 210 4.24 11.59 2.40
CA SER A 210 3.50 12.72 1.81
C SER A 210 3.76 12.83 0.30
N VAL A 211 2.91 12.16 -0.47
CA VAL A 211 2.88 12.26 -1.94
C VAL A 211 1.84 13.28 -2.38
N ASN A 212 2.22 14.15 -3.31
CA ASN A 212 1.33 15.11 -3.97
C ASN A 212 1.68 15.18 -5.48
N LEU A 213 0.94 15.99 -6.23
CA LEU A 213 1.11 16.07 -7.68
C LEU A 213 2.44 16.74 -8.09
N ASP A 214 3.02 17.57 -7.21
CA ASP A 214 4.26 18.30 -7.50
C ASP A 214 5.49 17.41 -7.31
N ASN A 215 5.45 16.45 -6.36
CA ASN A 215 6.60 15.60 -6.04
C ASN A 215 6.52 14.17 -6.60
N ALA A 216 5.36 13.74 -7.11
CA ALA A 216 5.15 12.35 -7.51
C ALA A 216 6.14 11.85 -8.59
N ALA A 217 6.44 12.68 -9.60
CA ALA A 217 7.36 12.32 -10.67
C ALA A 217 8.81 12.16 -10.16
N GLU A 218 9.24 13.04 -9.26
CA GLU A 218 10.58 13.02 -8.66
C GLU A 218 10.73 11.79 -7.76
N LEU A 219 9.71 11.45 -6.96
CA LEU A 219 9.68 10.27 -6.11
C LEU A 219 9.76 8.96 -6.91
N LEU A 220 9.09 8.87 -8.04
CA LEU A 220 9.21 7.73 -8.96
C LEU A 220 10.59 7.59 -9.60
N GLY A 221 11.37 8.68 -9.67
CA GLY A 221 12.73 8.68 -10.16
C GLY A 221 13.78 8.17 -9.16
N ILE A 222 13.41 7.91 -7.91
CA ILE A 222 14.34 7.37 -6.90
C ILE A 222 14.61 5.90 -7.21
N GLU A 223 15.89 5.50 -7.19
CA GLU A 223 16.29 4.12 -7.44
C GLU A 223 15.56 3.15 -6.48
N HIS A 224 15.12 2.01 -6.99
CA HIS A 224 14.32 0.98 -6.31
C HIS A 224 12.86 1.36 -6.01
N VAL A 225 12.42 2.61 -6.15
CA VAL A 225 10.99 2.94 -6.04
C VAL A 225 10.24 2.39 -7.25
N THR A 226 9.29 1.50 -6.99
CA THR A 226 8.45 0.89 -8.04
C THR A 226 6.98 1.29 -7.90
N GLY A 227 6.70 2.39 -7.20
CA GLY A 227 5.36 2.93 -7.11
C GLY A 227 5.10 3.84 -5.91
N LEU A 228 3.85 4.27 -5.81
CA LEU A 228 3.39 5.23 -4.81
C LEU A 228 2.15 4.70 -4.08
N PHE A 229 2.17 4.84 -2.75
CA PHE A 229 1.02 4.54 -1.89
C PHE A 229 0.53 5.84 -1.24
N VAL A 230 -0.61 6.35 -1.72
CA VAL A 230 -0.96 7.77 -1.56
C VAL A 230 -2.20 7.96 -0.70
N GLY A 231 -2.11 8.86 0.26
CA GLY A 231 -3.23 9.27 1.11
C GLY A 231 -4.07 10.40 0.49
N ARG A 232 -4.05 11.57 1.12
CA ARG A 232 -4.95 12.71 0.87
C ARG A 232 -5.10 13.13 -0.59
N THR A 233 -4.01 13.20 -1.33
CA THR A 233 -4.05 13.59 -2.75
C THR A 233 -4.94 12.66 -3.57
N ALA A 234 -4.90 11.36 -3.30
CA ALA A 234 -5.65 10.34 -4.01
C ALA A 234 -7.07 10.10 -3.44
N TRP A 235 -7.44 10.70 -2.30
CA TRP A 235 -8.81 10.63 -1.80
C TRP A 235 -9.79 11.39 -2.67
N GLN A 236 -9.32 12.40 -3.41
CA GLN A 236 -10.08 13.00 -4.49
C GLN A 236 -9.76 12.27 -5.80
N LEU A 237 -10.79 11.85 -6.53
CA LEU A 237 -10.61 11.07 -7.76
C LEU A 237 -9.70 11.78 -8.76
N GLY A 238 -9.87 13.09 -8.97
CA GLY A 238 -9.02 13.86 -9.88
C GLY A 238 -7.52 13.79 -9.54
N GLY A 239 -7.18 13.85 -8.24
CA GLY A 239 -5.81 13.68 -7.79
C GLY A 239 -5.27 12.26 -8.06
N TYR A 240 -6.10 11.24 -7.84
CA TYR A 240 -5.71 9.85 -8.14
C TYR A 240 -5.47 9.61 -9.64
N LEU A 241 -6.37 10.13 -10.49
CA LEU A 241 -6.23 10.01 -11.95
C LEU A 241 -4.96 10.71 -12.46
N GLU A 242 -4.64 11.87 -11.91
CA GLU A 242 -3.42 12.59 -12.27
C GLU A 242 -2.15 11.84 -11.82
N LEU A 243 -2.16 11.18 -10.66
CA LEU A 243 -1.07 10.31 -10.22
C LEU A 243 -0.86 9.11 -11.16
N LEU A 244 -1.95 8.50 -11.66
CA LEU A 244 -1.86 7.45 -12.68
C LEU A 244 -1.21 7.96 -13.97
N ARG A 245 -1.60 9.17 -14.42
CA ARG A 245 -1.01 9.81 -15.59
C ARG A 245 0.49 10.08 -15.39
N ILE A 246 0.87 10.64 -14.24
CA ILE A 246 2.29 10.90 -13.91
C ILE A 246 3.11 9.59 -13.96
N ALA A 247 2.55 8.49 -13.42
CA ALA A 247 3.23 7.19 -13.46
C ALA A 247 3.39 6.65 -14.90
N GLN A 248 2.38 6.84 -15.76
CA GLN A 248 2.48 6.45 -17.18
C GLN A 248 3.52 7.31 -17.93
N ASP A 249 3.54 8.61 -17.69
CA ASP A 249 4.52 9.52 -18.30
C ASP A 249 5.96 9.15 -17.88
N HIS A 250 6.15 8.75 -16.61
CA HIS A 250 7.43 8.27 -16.10
C HIS A 250 7.91 7.00 -16.82
N LEU A 251 7.02 6.06 -17.16
CA LEU A 251 7.37 4.83 -17.89
C LEU A 251 7.70 5.09 -19.37
N ALA A 252 7.20 6.18 -19.92
CA ALA A 252 7.42 6.56 -21.32
C ALA A 252 8.69 7.41 -21.55
N ALA A 253 9.32 7.91 -20.48
CA ALA A 253 10.51 8.77 -20.51
C ALA A 253 11.81 7.95 -20.57
#